data_ca7df1e5c8ca0f9151b73ce2e8e955b1
#
_entry.id   ca7df1e5c8ca0f9151b73ce2e8e955b1
#
_cell.length_a   1.000
_cell.length_b   1.000
_cell.length_c   1.000
_cell.angle_alpha   90.00
_cell.angle_beta   90.00
_cell.angle_gamma   90.00
#
_symmetry.space_group_name_H-M   'P 1'
#
loop_
_entity.id
_entity.type
_entity.pdbx_description
1 polymer ?
#
loop_
_entity_poly.entity_id
_entity_poly.type
_entity_poly.pdbx_seq_one_letter_code
_entity_poly.pdbx_strand_id
1 'polypeptide(L)'
;MHRRDFLSKLPGLATIPLMLPQAALAAQSARLQITDVRLIRIKLIEDKGILARRVDTPRGGLHVQIGNFTVTEVHTDQGLVGIGPGIPPENIEYVKNLLVDKDPFEINEHAAALYRPQRRWGASVEIALWDLLGKATNLPLYKLWGGGRDKVLPYAAMWGIGTVEDRVEIAIRLKEDGWRAIKLRSGFRTMEEDIRVVELVRDAVGDDFHILCDGNKAPGDADANGEDPTLWNFKRAYDTAMAYQELNVYWLEEPLPRYDYERLAELNRLLAMPMAGAEANWGIHEFRWLLEQGCFDVLMPEIGDIGPLMSRTVGTLAAAYNRQVSPHSAPFERRLVNICGIHLIASMPNGPITEFIHEPPHADIFEGWQVFENPPVLEADGQIKVPQGPGLGVKFRPDLIEEF
;
A
#
# COMPACT_ATOMS: atom_id res chain seq x y z
N MET A 1 -62.33 9.38 6.68
CA MET A 1 -61.82 10.58 5.99
C MET A 1 -60.83 10.12 4.92
N HIS A 2 -61.25 10.23 3.66
CA HIS A 2 -60.52 9.64 2.52
C HIS A 2 -59.37 10.55 2.04
N ARG A 3 -58.24 9.93 1.74
CA ARG A 3 -56.99 10.56 1.26
C ARG A 3 -57.06 11.24 -0.11
N ARG A 4 -58.25 11.47 -0.68
CA ARG A 4 -58.47 11.98 -2.07
C ARG A 4 -58.79 13.46 -2.18
N ASP A 5 -59.02 14.19 -1.07
CA ASP A 5 -59.51 15.58 -1.16
C ASP A 5 -58.47 16.66 -0.92
N PHE A 6 -57.15 16.31 -0.87
CA PHE A 6 -56.08 17.30 -0.60
C PHE A 6 -55.43 17.90 -1.86
N LEU A 7 -55.71 17.36 -3.04
CA LEU A 7 -55.03 17.79 -4.28
C LEU A 7 -55.86 18.75 -5.19
N SER A 8 -57.04 19.19 -4.74
CA SER A 8 -57.91 20.01 -5.61
C SER A 8 -57.89 21.52 -5.34
N LYS A 9 -56.99 22.04 -4.49
CA LYS A 9 -56.89 23.47 -4.16
C LYS A 9 -55.48 24.03 -4.24
N LEU A 10 -54.81 23.90 -5.37
CA LEU A 10 -53.63 24.71 -5.67
C LEU A 10 -53.95 25.62 -6.86
N PRO A 11 -53.82 26.96 -6.71
CA PRO A 11 -53.98 27.87 -7.82
C PRO A 11 -52.86 27.69 -8.85
N GLY A 12 -53.20 27.82 -10.12
CA GLY A 12 -52.36 27.51 -11.28
C GLY A 12 -50.93 27.98 -11.18
N LEU A 13 -50.00 27.01 -11.12
CA LEU A 13 -48.62 27.23 -11.43
C LEU A 13 -48.48 27.43 -12.93
N ALA A 14 -48.17 28.66 -13.32
CA ALA A 14 -47.78 28.98 -14.70
C ALA A 14 -46.55 28.09 -15.04
N THR A 15 -46.69 27.25 -16.05
CA THR A 15 -45.57 26.50 -16.63
C THR A 15 -44.61 27.49 -17.28
N ILE A 16 -43.55 27.86 -16.55
CA ILE A 16 -42.40 28.50 -17.17
C ILE A 16 -41.70 27.36 -17.94
N PRO A 17 -41.59 27.46 -19.27
CA PRO A 17 -40.78 26.51 -20.01
C PRO A 17 -39.33 26.69 -19.55
N LEU A 18 -38.80 25.74 -18.79
CA LEU A 18 -37.36 25.64 -18.55
C LEU A 18 -36.74 25.35 -19.93
N MET A 19 -36.34 26.39 -20.64
CA MET A 19 -35.38 26.25 -21.74
C MET A 19 -34.02 25.92 -21.12
N LEU A 20 -33.77 24.65 -20.86
CA LEU A 20 -32.42 24.17 -20.70
C LEU A 20 -31.65 24.49 -21.99
N PRO A 21 -30.51 25.17 -21.93
CA PRO A 21 -29.73 25.44 -23.14
C PRO A 21 -29.42 24.08 -23.79
N GLN A 22 -29.74 23.95 -25.08
CA GLN A 22 -29.50 22.75 -25.90
C GLN A 22 -28.00 22.28 -25.83
N ALA A 23 -27.08 23.15 -25.42
CA ALA A 23 -25.69 22.82 -25.13
C ALA A 23 -25.53 21.87 -23.93
N ALA A 24 -26.49 21.79 -23.01
CA ALA A 24 -26.43 20.87 -21.87
C ALA A 24 -26.88 19.44 -22.19
N LEU A 25 -27.61 19.26 -23.30
CA LEU A 25 -27.99 17.92 -23.80
C LEU A 25 -26.99 17.33 -24.80
N ALA A 26 -26.04 18.12 -25.30
CA ALA A 26 -24.96 17.66 -26.20
C ALA A 26 -23.67 17.20 -25.49
N ALA A 27 -23.64 17.33 -24.18
CA ALA A 27 -22.65 16.61 -23.35
C ALA A 27 -23.18 15.20 -23.00
N GLN A 28 -23.62 14.44 -23.98
CA GLN A 28 -23.36 13.02 -23.98
C GLN A 28 -21.82 12.93 -23.99
N SER A 29 -21.22 12.73 -22.81
CA SER A 29 -19.79 12.51 -22.68
C SER A 29 -19.41 11.46 -23.70
N ALA A 30 -18.64 11.84 -24.71
CA ALA A 30 -18.04 10.85 -25.58
C ALA A 30 -17.39 9.82 -24.64
N ARG A 31 -17.88 8.58 -24.70
CA ARG A 31 -17.42 7.49 -23.82
C ARG A 31 -15.91 7.41 -23.99
N LEU A 32 -15.17 7.58 -22.89
CA LEU A 32 -13.73 7.49 -22.92
C LEU A 32 -13.32 6.07 -23.34
N GLN A 33 -12.41 5.95 -24.28
CA GLN A 33 -12.02 4.66 -24.84
C GLN A 33 -10.52 4.45 -24.74
N ILE A 34 -10.09 3.29 -24.25
CA ILE A 34 -8.67 2.89 -24.23
C ILE A 34 -8.25 2.60 -25.67
N THR A 35 -7.17 3.24 -26.13
CA THR A 35 -6.63 3.07 -27.50
C THR A 35 -5.36 2.26 -27.55
N ASP A 36 -4.56 2.25 -26.48
CA ASP A 36 -3.30 1.51 -26.45
C ASP A 36 -2.81 1.28 -25.01
N VAL A 37 -1.93 0.31 -24.83
CA VAL A 37 -1.16 0.08 -23.59
C VAL A 37 0.31 -0.05 -23.98
N ARG A 38 1.18 0.72 -23.31
CA ARG A 38 2.61 0.77 -23.61
C ARG A 38 3.46 0.61 -22.36
N LEU A 39 4.72 0.27 -22.57
CA LEU A 39 5.75 0.40 -21.55
C LEU A 39 6.66 1.58 -21.91
N ILE A 40 7.04 2.32 -20.89
CA ILE A 40 8.15 3.25 -20.93
C ILE A 40 9.19 2.83 -19.90
N ARG A 41 10.42 3.28 -20.04
CA ARG A 41 11.49 3.05 -19.07
C ARG A 41 11.86 4.36 -18.39
N ILE A 42 12.12 4.27 -17.09
CA ILE A 42 12.74 5.35 -16.32
C ILE A 42 14.23 5.05 -16.21
N LYS A 43 15.06 5.98 -16.68
CA LYS A 43 16.51 5.88 -16.66
C LYS A 43 17.05 5.65 -15.26
N LEU A 44 18.16 4.92 -15.18
CA LEU A 44 18.94 4.82 -13.95
C LEU A 44 19.53 6.20 -13.61
N ILE A 45 19.27 6.66 -12.38
CA ILE A 45 19.93 7.83 -11.80
C ILE A 45 21.15 7.37 -11.01
N GLU A 46 20.98 6.39 -10.14
CA GLU A 46 22.02 5.88 -9.23
C GLU A 46 21.79 4.41 -8.91
N ASP A 47 22.87 3.65 -8.80
CA ASP A 47 22.87 2.29 -8.27
C ASP A 47 23.60 2.29 -6.92
N LYS A 48 22.85 2.09 -5.83
CA LYS A 48 23.38 2.05 -4.47
C LYS A 48 23.83 0.66 -4.05
N GLY A 49 23.71 -0.34 -4.93
CA GLY A 49 24.10 -1.71 -4.66
C GLY A 49 23.08 -2.48 -3.82
N ILE A 50 23.56 -3.46 -3.08
CA ILE A 50 22.72 -4.40 -2.33
C ILE A 50 22.71 -4.04 -0.85
N LEU A 51 21.54 -3.73 -0.31
CA LEU A 51 21.27 -3.68 1.12
C LEU A 51 21.03 -5.10 1.61
N ALA A 52 21.96 -5.62 2.42
CA ALA A 52 21.89 -6.98 2.94
C ALA A 52 20.73 -7.13 3.93
N ARG A 53 19.97 -8.23 3.85
CA ARG A 53 18.95 -8.54 4.86
C ARG A 53 19.58 -8.93 6.20
N ARG A 54 20.71 -9.63 6.17
CA ARG A 54 21.49 -10.04 7.35
C ARG A 54 22.98 -9.82 7.08
N VAL A 55 23.68 -9.36 8.10
CA VAL A 55 25.14 -9.12 8.02
C VAL A 55 25.91 -10.44 7.94
N ASP A 56 25.39 -11.50 8.57
CA ASP A 56 26.04 -12.82 8.73
C ASP A 56 25.68 -13.83 7.61
N THR A 57 24.69 -13.51 6.77
CA THR A 57 24.31 -14.40 5.65
C THR A 57 24.08 -13.59 4.37
N PRO A 58 24.82 -13.87 3.27
CA PRO A 58 24.71 -13.11 2.03
C PRO A 58 23.45 -13.42 1.20
N ARG A 59 22.50 -14.18 1.73
CA ARG A 59 21.24 -14.52 1.02
C ARG A 59 20.16 -13.47 1.29
N GLY A 60 19.53 -12.97 0.24
CA GLY A 60 18.36 -12.13 0.31
C GLY A 60 18.67 -10.66 0.60
N GLY A 61 19.36 -9.97 -0.28
CA GLY A 61 19.54 -8.51 -0.25
C GLY A 61 18.52 -7.79 -1.13
N LEU A 62 18.23 -6.54 -0.80
CA LEU A 62 17.49 -5.61 -1.64
C LEU A 62 18.48 -4.87 -2.55
N HIS A 63 18.35 -5.00 -3.85
CA HIS A 63 19.11 -4.18 -4.80
C HIS A 63 18.46 -2.81 -4.87
N VAL A 64 19.14 -1.78 -4.39
CA VAL A 64 18.62 -0.42 -4.31
C VAL A 64 19.10 0.38 -5.51
N GLN A 65 18.15 0.74 -6.38
CA GLN A 65 18.40 1.58 -7.55
C GLN A 65 17.43 2.76 -7.58
N ILE A 66 17.92 3.93 -7.92
CA ILE A 66 17.11 5.12 -8.19
C ILE A 66 16.93 5.21 -9.72
N GLY A 67 15.71 5.00 -10.21
CA GLY A 67 15.43 4.76 -11.62
C GLY A 67 15.55 3.29 -12.01
N ASN A 68 15.82 3.01 -13.31
CA ASN A 68 15.97 1.67 -13.90
C ASN A 68 14.77 0.75 -13.72
N PHE A 69 13.58 1.25 -13.98
CA PHE A 69 12.35 0.46 -13.93
C PHE A 69 11.44 0.82 -15.10
N THR A 70 10.48 -0.06 -15.39
CA THR A 70 9.45 0.18 -16.40
C THR A 70 8.18 0.73 -15.76
N VAL A 71 7.41 1.44 -16.56
CA VAL A 71 6.10 1.99 -16.23
C VAL A 71 5.11 1.56 -17.29
N THR A 72 3.92 1.14 -16.87
CA THR A 72 2.80 0.85 -17.77
C THR A 72 2.01 2.14 -18.00
N GLU A 73 1.79 2.48 -19.27
CA GLU A 73 0.90 3.55 -19.69
C GLU A 73 -0.37 2.99 -20.33
N VAL A 74 -1.54 3.52 -19.95
CA VAL A 74 -2.83 3.24 -20.57
C VAL A 74 -3.29 4.51 -21.27
N HIS A 75 -3.34 4.49 -22.60
CA HIS A 75 -3.69 5.63 -23.46
C HIS A 75 -5.15 5.61 -23.87
N THR A 76 -5.73 6.80 -24.10
CA THR A 76 -7.13 6.96 -24.49
C THR A 76 -7.30 7.82 -25.75
N ASP A 77 -8.48 7.73 -26.36
CA ASP A 77 -8.91 8.52 -27.52
C ASP A 77 -9.00 10.03 -27.24
N GLN A 78 -9.04 10.44 -25.96
CA GLN A 78 -9.05 11.85 -25.57
C GLN A 78 -7.67 12.35 -25.12
N GLY A 79 -6.61 11.59 -25.34
CA GLY A 79 -5.23 11.95 -25.01
C GLY A 79 -4.89 11.89 -23.52
N LEU A 80 -5.76 11.33 -22.66
CA LEU A 80 -5.43 11.04 -21.30
C LEU A 80 -4.58 9.79 -21.23
N VAL A 81 -3.58 9.79 -20.34
CA VAL A 81 -2.67 8.66 -20.11
C VAL A 81 -2.63 8.34 -18.62
N GLY A 82 -3.02 7.13 -18.26
CA GLY A 82 -2.87 6.59 -16.91
C GLY A 82 -1.53 5.89 -16.75
N ILE A 83 -0.89 6.01 -15.58
CA ILE A 83 0.40 5.40 -15.28
C ILE A 83 0.30 4.41 -14.13
N GLY A 84 1.01 3.29 -14.25
CA GLY A 84 1.14 2.27 -13.21
C GLY A 84 2.52 1.62 -13.24
N PRO A 85 2.88 0.79 -12.25
CA PRO A 85 4.12 0.04 -12.29
C PRO A 85 4.24 -0.78 -13.58
N GLY A 86 5.48 -1.06 -14.01
CA GLY A 86 5.72 -1.87 -15.20
C GLY A 86 5.22 -3.30 -15.05
N ILE A 87 4.88 -3.91 -16.17
CA ILE A 87 4.58 -5.35 -16.28
C ILE A 87 5.65 -6.04 -17.13
N PRO A 88 5.78 -7.37 -17.04
CA PRO A 88 6.68 -8.09 -17.94
C PRO A 88 6.32 -7.82 -19.42
N PRO A 89 7.30 -7.46 -20.28
CA PRO A 89 7.04 -7.03 -21.65
C PRO A 89 6.25 -8.05 -22.50
N GLU A 90 6.45 -9.31 -22.23
CA GLU A 90 5.74 -10.42 -22.89
C GLU A 90 4.23 -10.44 -22.62
N ASN A 91 3.76 -9.70 -21.62
CA ASN A 91 2.34 -9.63 -21.28
C ASN A 91 1.60 -8.42 -21.89
N ILE A 92 2.31 -7.51 -22.57
CA ILE A 92 1.71 -6.29 -23.13
C ILE A 92 0.60 -6.62 -24.13
N GLU A 93 0.83 -7.52 -25.07
CA GLU A 93 -0.18 -7.89 -26.07
C GLU A 93 -1.41 -8.55 -25.43
N TYR A 94 -1.21 -9.32 -24.37
CA TYR A 94 -2.33 -9.86 -23.60
C TYR A 94 -3.18 -8.74 -22.96
N VAL A 95 -2.53 -7.74 -22.37
CA VAL A 95 -3.23 -6.60 -21.75
C VAL A 95 -3.93 -5.74 -22.81
N LYS A 96 -3.29 -5.48 -23.96
CA LYS A 96 -3.95 -4.78 -25.09
C LYS A 96 -5.23 -5.49 -25.51
N ASN A 97 -5.17 -6.80 -25.70
CA ASN A 97 -6.34 -7.60 -26.09
C ASN A 97 -7.49 -7.56 -25.05
N LEU A 98 -7.17 -7.32 -23.78
CA LEU A 98 -8.19 -7.17 -22.73
C LEU A 98 -8.81 -5.77 -22.68
N LEU A 99 -8.01 -4.72 -22.92
CA LEU A 99 -8.38 -3.35 -22.55
C LEU A 99 -8.64 -2.43 -23.75
N VAL A 100 -8.00 -2.63 -24.90
CA VAL A 100 -8.21 -1.77 -26.08
C VAL A 100 -9.67 -1.83 -26.52
N ASP A 101 -10.22 -0.72 -26.95
CA ASP A 101 -11.61 -0.48 -27.30
C ASP A 101 -12.60 -0.57 -26.11
N LYS A 102 -12.12 -0.67 -24.87
CA LYS A 102 -12.96 -0.69 -23.66
C LYS A 102 -13.05 0.68 -23.01
N ASP A 103 -14.10 0.84 -22.20
CA ASP A 103 -14.27 1.99 -21.33
C ASP A 103 -13.43 1.80 -20.05
N PRO A 104 -12.47 2.69 -19.73
CA PRO A 104 -11.65 2.55 -18.53
C PRO A 104 -12.46 2.61 -17.21
N PHE A 105 -13.67 3.14 -17.23
CA PHE A 105 -14.56 3.18 -16.06
C PHE A 105 -15.16 1.82 -15.67
N GLU A 106 -15.09 0.81 -16.54
CA GLU A 106 -15.50 -0.58 -16.24
C GLU A 106 -14.45 -1.29 -15.34
N ILE A 107 -14.03 -0.61 -14.25
CA ILE A 107 -12.87 -1.05 -13.44
C ILE A 107 -13.05 -2.42 -12.78
N ASN A 108 -14.27 -2.79 -12.39
CA ASN A 108 -14.55 -4.09 -11.78
C ASN A 108 -14.32 -5.24 -12.77
N GLU A 109 -14.78 -5.05 -14.00
CA GLU A 109 -14.64 -6.01 -15.09
C GLU A 109 -13.17 -6.15 -15.49
N HIS A 110 -12.46 -5.02 -15.59
CA HIS A 110 -11.02 -5.01 -15.89
C HIS A 110 -10.21 -5.69 -14.79
N ALA A 111 -10.45 -5.35 -13.52
CA ALA A 111 -9.81 -6.00 -12.40
C ALA A 111 -10.08 -7.51 -12.40
N ALA A 112 -11.34 -7.95 -12.58
CA ALA A 112 -11.69 -9.36 -12.65
C ALA A 112 -10.99 -10.11 -13.80
N ALA A 113 -10.75 -9.46 -14.94
CA ALA A 113 -10.04 -10.02 -16.08
C ALA A 113 -8.52 -10.07 -15.87
N LEU A 114 -7.95 -9.05 -15.23
CA LEU A 114 -6.51 -8.93 -14.96
C LEU A 114 -6.04 -9.84 -13.83
N TYR A 115 -6.86 -10.02 -12.78
CA TYR A 115 -6.47 -10.78 -11.60
C TYR A 115 -6.45 -12.29 -11.83
N ARG A 116 -5.26 -12.86 -11.61
CA ARG A 116 -5.05 -14.32 -11.46
C ARG A 116 -3.91 -14.50 -10.46
N PRO A 117 -3.92 -15.53 -9.60
CA PRO A 117 -2.84 -15.78 -8.64
C PRO A 117 -1.45 -15.85 -9.28
N GLN A 118 -1.38 -16.29 -10.54
CA GLN A 118 -0.15 -16.38 -11.32
C GLN A 118 0.23 -15.07 -12.04
N ARG A 119 -0.61 -14.02 -11.94
CA ARG A 119 -0.43 -12.75 -12.65
C ARG A 119 -0.55 -11.56 -11.72
N ARG A 120 0.33 -11.51 -10.70
CA ARG A 120 0.38 -10.40 -9.74
C ARG A 120 0.56 -9.02 -10.41
N TRP A 121 1.20 -8.98 -11.56
CA TRP A 121 1.33 -7.76 -12.37
C TRP A 121 -0.01 -7.15 -12.82
N GLY A 122 -1.14 -7.86 -12.71
CA GLY A 122 -2.48 -7.28 -12.96
C GLY A 122 -2.78 -6.05 -12.12
N ALA A 123 -2.27 -6.01 -10.89
CA ALA A 123 -2.36 -4.85 -10.00
C ALA A 123 -1.68 -3.60 -10.59
N SER A 124 -0.56 -3.76 -11.29
CA SER A 124 0.15 -2.67 -11.96
C SER A 124 -0.72 -1.97 -13.00
N VAL A 125 -1.44 -2.77 -13.80
CA VAL A 125 -2.36 -2.25 -14.83
C VAL A 125 -3.58 -1.59 -14.17
N GLU A 126 -4.11 -2.18 -13.10
CA GLU A 126 -5.22 -1.59 -12.35
C GLU A 126 -4.85 -0.23 -11.75
N ILE A 127 -3.62 -0.07 -11.22
CA ILE A 127 -3.15 1.23 -10.74
C ILE A 127 -3.15 2.26 -11.88
N ALA A 128 -2.71 1.88 -13.09
CA ALA A 128 -2.76 2.76 -14.26
C ALA A 128 -4.20 3.15 -14.64
N LEU A 129 -5.13 2.22 -14.58
CA LEU A 129 -6.56 2.51 -14.82
C LEU A 129 -7.12 3.47 -13.76
N TRP A 130 -6.81 3.28 -12.48
CA TRP A 130 -7.23 4.22 -11.43
C TRP A 130 -6.62 5.61 -11.62
N ASP A 131 -5.35 5.71 -11.97
CA ASP A 131 -4.71 6.99 -12.30
C ASP A 131 -5.42 7.69 -13.46
N LEU A 132 -5.77 6.93 -14.50
CA LEU A 132 -6.54 7.42 -15.63
C LEU A 132 -7.93 7.94 -15.20
N LEU A 133 -8.65 7.19 -14.35
CA LEU A 133 -9.95 7.60 -13.82
C LEU A 133 -9.85 8.91 -13.01
N GLY A 134 -8.83 9.03 -12.18
CA GLY A 134 -8.56 10.26 -11.45
C GLY A 134 -8.29 11.44 -12.38
N LYS A 135 -7.54 11.24 -13.46
CA LYS A 135 -7.28 12.26 -14.50
C LYS A 135 -8.56 12.62 -15.27
N ALA A 136 -9.36 11.64 -15.65
CA ALA A 136 -10.61 11.85 -16.36
C ALA A 136 -11.65 12.62 -15.52
N THR A 137 -11.66 12.41 -14.21
CA THR A 137 -12.55 13.10 -13.26
C THR A 137 -11.95 14.37 -12.66
N ASN A 138 -10.68 14.66 -12.97
CA ASN A 138 -9.90 15.76 -12.38
C ASN A 138 -9.83 15.70 -10.83
N LEU A 139 -9.73 14.51 -10.26
CA LEU A 139 -9.64 14.28 -8.82
C LEU A 139 -8.41 13.44 -8.46
N PRO A 140 -7.73 13.73 -7.33
CA PRO A 140 -6.75 12.81 -6.78
C PRO A 140 -7.44 11.53 -6.29
N LEU A 141 -6.75 10.38 -6.32
CA LEU A 141 -7.36 9.08 -6.03
C LEU A 141 -8.04 9.02 -4.67
N TYR A 142 -7.43 9.58 -3.62
CA TYR A 142 -8.03 9.53 -2.30
C TYR A 142 -9.41 10.25 -2.25
N LYS A 143 -9.60 11.32 -3.03
CA LYS A 143 -10.89 12.00 -3.17
C LYS A 143 -11.89 11.18 -4.00
N LEU A 144 -11.42 10.61 -5.11
CA LEU A 144 -12.24 9.70 -5.93
C LEU A 144 -12.72 8.51 -5.10
N TRP A 145 -11.93 8.05 -4.14
CA TRP A 145 -12.28 6.98 -3.20
C TRP A 145 -13.05 7.43 -1.96
N GLY A 146 -13.45 8.71 -1.88
CA GLY A 146 -14.26 9.26 -0.80
C GLY A 146 -13.46 9.69 0.45
N GLY A 147 -12.15 9.79 0.36
CA GLY A 147 -11.27 10.16 1.46
C GLY A 147 -11.34 11.64 1.86
N GLY A 148 -11.16 11.89 3.15
CA GLY A 148 -11.15 13.23 3.75
C GLY A 148 -9.78 13.70 4.23
N ARG A 149 -8.83 12.80 4.48
CA ARG A 149 -7.50 13.14 5.00
C ARG A 149 -6.59 13.55 3.85
N ASP A 150 -5.88 14.65 4.00
CA ASP A 150 -4.89 15.14 3.04
C ASP A 150 -3.44 14.88 3.47
N LYS A 151 -3.26 14.22 4.63
CA LYS A 151 -1.99 13.76 5.18
C LYS A 151 -2.12 12.34 5.73
N VAL A 152 -1.01 11.61 5.72
CA VAL A 152 -0.87 10.26 6.28
C VAL A 152 0.37 10.18 7.15
N LEU A 153 0.30 9.41 8.23
CA LEU A 153 1.46 9.11 9.06
C LEU A 153 2.24 7.95 8.43
N PRO A 154 3.51 8.14 8.05
CA PRO A 154 4.34 7.04 7.58
C PRO A 154 5.11 6.38 8.74
N TYR A 155 5.54 5.13 8.53
CA TYR A 155 6.60 4.53 9.33
C TYR A 155 7.76 4.07 8.44
N ALA A 156 8.98 4.22 8.95
CA ALA A 156 10.19 3.76 8.29
C ALA A 156 10.38 2.26 8.54
N ALA A 157 10.20 1.42 7.53
CA ALA A 157 10.41 -0.02 7.62
C ALA A 157 11.86 -0.36 7.30
N MET A 158 12.54 -0.97 8.26
CA MET A 158 13.87 -1.52 8.04
C MET A 158 13.79 -2.76 7.15
N TRP A 159 14.63 -2.84 6.14
CA TRP A 159 14.78 -4.03 5.32
C TRP A 159 15.68 -5.05 6.01
N GLY A 160 16.82 -4.57 6.50
CA GLY A 160 17.83 -5.38 7.16
C GLY A 160 17.52 -5.66 8.63
N ILE A 161 18.15 -6.69 9.17
CA ILE A 161 18.18 -6.94 10.62
C ILE A 161 19.25 -6.05 11.28
N GLY A 162 20.38 -5.85 10.61
CA GLY A 162 21.48 -5.01 11.09
C GLY A 162 22.12 -5.54 12.38
N THR A 163 22.90 -4.69 13.04
CA THR A 163 23.32 -4.90 14.43
C THR A 163 22.41 -4.12 15.38
N VAL A 164 22.51 -4.39 16.67
CA VAL A 164 21.76 -3.65 17.70
C VAL A 164 22.11 -2.16 17.66
N GLU A 165 23.40 -1.86 17.56
CA GLU A 165 23.94 -0.51 17.49
C GLU A 165 23.45 0.24 16.25
N ASP A 166 23.48 -0.41 15.07
CA ASP A 166 22.95 0.17 13.83
C ASP A 166 21.47 0.55 13.96
N ARG A 167 20.67 -0.31 14.60
CA ARG A 167 19.22 -0.05 14.78
C ARG A 167 18.97 1.15 15.69
N VAL A 168 19.74 1.29 16.76
CA VAL A 168 19.65 2.44 17.67
C VAL A 168 20.06 3.72 16.96
N GLU A 169 21.19 3.72 16.24
CA GLU A 169 21.67 4.88 15.51
C GLU A 169 20.67 5.34 14.45
N ILE A 170 20.12 4.40 13.66
CA ILE A 170 19.10 4.72 12.64
C ILE A 170 17.84 5.27 13.29
N ALA A 171 17.36 4.69 14.40
CA ALA A 171 16.17 5.16 15.08
C ALA A 171 16.31 6.60 15.61
N ILE A 172 17.49 6.96 16.18
CA ILE A 172 17.80 8.31 16.61
C ILE A 172 17.75 9.26 15.41
N ARG A 173 18.43 8.92 14.31
CA ARG A 173 18.46 9.73 13.09
C ARG A 173 17.06 9.94 12.53
N LEU A 174 16.24 8.87 12.41
CA LEU A 174 14.88 8.99 11.93
C LEU A 174 14.03 9.94 12.77
N LYS A 175 14.18 9.89 14.10
CA LYS A 175 13.48 10.81 15.00
C LYS A 175 13.95 12.27 14.79
N GLU A 176 15.24 12.51 14.60
CA GLU A 176 15.81 13.82 14.28
C GLU A 176 15.33 14.34 12.92
N ASP A 177 15.20 13.46 11.91
CA ASP A 177 14.69 13.75 10.58
C ASP A 177 13.15 13.97 10.56
N GLY A 178 12.49 13.85 11.71
CA GLY A 178 11.07 14.14 11.87
C GLY A 178 10.12 12.94 11.75
N TRP A 179 10.63 11.73 11.53
CA TRP A 179 9.81 10.53 11.60
C TRP A 179 9.19 10.34 12.98
N ARG A 180 8.05 9.63 13.04
CA ARG A 180 7.34 9.31 14.29
C ARG A 180 7.22 7.82 14.54
N ALA A 181 7.68 7.00 13.60
CA ALA A 181 7.52 5.55 13.67
C ALA A 181 8.62 4.82 12.91
N ILE A 182 9.08 3.68 13.46
CA ILE A 182 10.01 2.75 12.84
C ILE A 182 9.49 1.32 12.95
N LYS A 183 9.70 0.49 11.92
CA LYS A 183 9.47 -0.95 11.98
C LYS A 183 10.81 -1.69 12.00
N LEU A 184 11.08 -2.41 13.10
CA LEU A 184 12.26 -3.23 13.30
C LEU A 184 11.99 -4.67 12.86
N ARG A 185 13.04 -5.37 12.40
CA ARG A 185 12.95 -6.79 12.08
C ARG A 185 13.35 -7.64 13.28
N SER A 186 12.46 -8.53 13.71
CA SER A 186 12.73 -9.52 14.76
C SER A 186 13.24 -10.80 14.14
N GLY A 187 14.53 -10.83 13.86
CA GLY A 187 15.18 -11.92 13.12
C GLY A 187 16.50 -12.37 13.70
N PHE A 188 16.82 -11.96 14.93
CA PHE A 188 18.01 -12.43 15.65
C PHE A 188 17.88 -13.90 16.02
N ARG A 189 19.00 -14.53 16.38
CA ARG A 189 19.04 -15.96 16.70
C ARG A 189 18.32 -16.28 17.99
N THR A 190 18.42 -15.39 18.96
CA THR A 190 17.80 -15.57 20.27
C THR A 190 16.67 -14.59 20.52
N MET A 191 15.77 -14.94 21.41
CA MET A 191 14.68 -14.08 21.86
C MET A 191 15.23 -12.84 22.60
N GLU A 192 16.27 -13.06 23.38
CA GLU A 192 16.92 -12.02 24.18
C GLU A 192 17.52 -10.93 23.28
N GLU A 193 18.10 -11.30 22.13
CA GLU A 193 18.62 -10.34 21.14
C GLU A 193 17.48 -9.55 20.51
N ASP A 194 16.39 -10.21 20.11
CA ASP A 194 15.20 -9.54 19.54
C ASP A 194 14.62 -8.51 20.54
N ILE A 195 14.49 -8.89 21.83
CA ILE A 195 13.99 -8.01 22.89
C ILE A 195 14.97 -6.86 23.15
N ARG A 196 16.25 -7.15 23.22
CA ARG A 196 17.31 -6.17 23.53
C ARG A 196 17.38 -5.03 22.53
N VAL A 197 17.18 -5.33 21.24
CA VAL A 197 17.11 -4.28 20.19
C VAL A 197 15.96 -3.31 20.49
N VAL A 198 14.79 -3.83 20.80
CA VAL A 198 13.60 -3.00 21.07
C VAL A 198 13.77 -2.17 22.33
N GLU A 199 14.35 -2.76 23.42
CA GLU A 199 14.67 -2.03 24.64
C GLU A 199 15.57 -0.82 24.36
N LEU A 200 16.69 -1.05 23.68
CA LEU A 200 17.67 0.00 23.43
C LEU A 200 17.16 1.07 22.47
N VAL A 201 16.36 0.69 21.46
CA VAL A 201 15.71 1.66 20.59
C VAL A 201 14.68 2.46 21.39
N ARG A 202 13.87 1.83 22.26
CA ARG A 202 12.91 2.52 23.12
C ARG A 202 13.59 3.52 24.06
N ASP A 203 14.68 3.10 24.70
CA ASP A 203 15.48 3.97 25.57
C ASP A 203 16.00 5.22 24.80
N ALA A 204 16.42 5.02 23.56
CA ALA A 204 16.99 6.08 22.72
C ALA A 204 15.93 7.05 22.16
N VAL A 205 14.76 6.54 21.75
CA VAL A 205 13.74 7.38 21.07
C VAL A 205 12.64 7.85 22.03
N GLY A 206 12.48 7.25 23.21
CA GLY A 206 11.44 7.60 24.19
C GLY A 206 10.04 7.09 23.81
N ASP A 207 9.04 7.38 24.66
CA ASP A 207 7.70 6.78 24.58
C ASP A 207 6.82 7.36 23.46
N ASP A 208 7.10 8.58 23.01
CA ASP A 208 6.31 9.27 21.97
C ASP A 208 6.60 8.77 20.55
N PHE A 209 7.59 7.89 20.38
CA PHE A 209 7.97 7.33 19.09
C PHE A 209 7.41 5.91 18.94
N HIS A 210 6.68 5.65 17.85
CA HIS A 210 6.11 4.33 17.63
C HIS A 210 7.17 3.33 17.15
N ILE A 211 7.32 2.24 17.86
CA ILE A 211 8.13 1.09 17.46
C ILE A 211 7.20 -0.02 17.04
N LEU A 212 7.34 -0.47 15.79
CA LEU A 212 6.65 -1.62 15.23
C LEU A 212 7.68 -2.75 15.11
N CYS A 213 7.26 -3.99 15.27
CA CYS A 213 8.15 -5.14 15.11
C CYS A 213 7.56 -6.11 14.09
N ASP A 214 8.44 -6.63 13.22
CA ASP A 214 8.06 -7.61 12.21
C ASP A 214 8.85 -8.91 12.42
N GLY A 215 8.14 -9.97 12.78
CA GLY A 215 8.70 -11.30 12.96
C GLY A 215 9.14 -11.93 11.64
N ASN A 216 8.45 -11.64 10.53
CA ASN A 216 8.64 -12.31 9.24
C ASN A 216 8.67 -13.85 9.37
N LYS A 217 7.76 -14.39 10.20
CA LYS A 217 7.65 -15.84 10.44
C LYS A 217 6.51 -16.48 9.65
N ALA A 218 5.95 -15.74 8.69
CA ALA A 218 4.96 -16.23 7.75
C ALA A 218 5.60 -16.60 6.40
N PRO A 219 6.45 -17.64 6.33
CA PRO A 219 7.13 -18.03 5.10
C PRO A 219 6.11 -18.40 4.02
N GLY A 220 6.49 -18.17 2.76
CA GLY A 220 5.78 -18.73 1.63
C GLY A 220 5.89 -20.26 1.56
N ASP A 221 5.24 -20.85 0.57
CA ASP A 221 5.23 -22.31 0.36
C ASP A 221 6.64 -22.94 0.24
N ALA A 222 7.65 -22.14 -0.15
CA ALA A 222 9.03 -22.60 -0.30
C ALA A 222 9.74 -22.89 1.04
N ASP A 223 9.30 -22.25 2.13
CA ASP A 223 9.91 -22.39 3.46
C ASP A 223 9.10 -23.32 4.39
N ALA A 224 8.00 -23.87 3.87
CA ALA A 224 7.11 -24.78 4.62
C ALA A 224 7.79 -26.08 5.12
N ASN A 225 9.02 -26.35 4.69
CA ASN A 225 9.78 -27.53 5.09
C ASN A 225 10.43 -27.42 6.48
N GLY A 226 10.23 -26.31 7.22
CA GLY A 226 10.61 -26.19 8.64
C GLY A 226 12.11 -26.10 8.92
N GLU A 227 12.94 -25.80 7.92
CA GLU A 227 14.39 -25.77 8.05
C GLU A 227 14.95 -24.37 8.38
N ASP A 228 14.12 -23.31 8.46
CA ASP A 228 14.60 -22.01 8.91
C ASP A 228 14.72 -21.99 10.44
N PRO A 229 15.94 -21.97 10.98
CA PRO A 229 16.17 -21.96 12.44
C PRO A 229 15.66 -20.67 13.11
N THR A 230 15.23 -19.67 12.32
CA THR A 230 14.68 -18.41 12.81
C THR A 230 13.16 -18.44 12.96
N LEU A 231 12.48 -19.52 12.53
CA LEU A 231 11.03 -19.67 12.75
C LEU A 231 10.72 -19.78 14.23
N TRP A 232 9.68 -19.09 14.65
CA TRP A 232 9.24 -19.13 16.04
C TRP A 232 8.19 -20.23 16.25
N ASN A 233 8.35 -20.99 17.31
CA ASN A 233 7.24 -21.77 17.84
C ASN A 233 6.29 -20.86 18.65
N PHE A 234 5.11 -21.36 18.99
CA PHE A 234 4.10 -20.58 19.71
C PHE A 234 4.62 -19.98 21.03
N LYS A 235 5.41 -20.77 21.81
CA LYS A 235 5.97 -20.28 23.07
C LYS A 235 6.89 -19.08 22.85
N ARG A 236 7.82 -19.16 21.88
CA ARG A 236 8.69 -18.04 21.57
C ARG A 236 7.91 -16.83 21.07
N ALA A 237 6.92 -17.03 20.19
CA ALA A 237 6.08 -15.96 19.71
C ALA A 237 5.34 -15.24 20.86
N TYR A 238 4.77 -16.02 21.78
CA TYR A 238 4.07 -15.49 22.95
C TYR A 238 5.01 -14.76 23.91
N ASP A 239 6.14 -15.36 24.30
CA ASP A 239 7.07 -14.74 25.24
C ASP A 239 7.69 -13.46 24.67
N THR A 240 8.05 -13.45 23.38
CA THR A 240 8.54 -12.24 22.69
C THR A 240 7.45 -11.16 22.63
N ALA A 241 6.22 -11.53 22.27
CA ALA A 241 5.11 -10.59 22.20
C ALA A 241 4.78 -9.96 23.55
N MET A 242 4.84 -10.74 24.64
CA MET A 242 4.64 -10.22 26.00
C MET A 242 5.71 -9.20 26.38
N ALA A 243 7.00 -9.47 26.07
CA ALA A 243 8.07 -8.52 26.31
C ALA A 243 7.91 -7.24 25.46
N TYR A 244 7.51 -7.38 24.20
CA TYR A 244 7.24 -6.25 23.31
C TYR A 244 6.06 -5.40 23.80
N GLN A 245 5.05 -6.02 24.35
CA GLN A 245 3.91 -5.31 24.97
C GLN A 245 4.35 -4.44 26.16
N GLU A 246 5.24 -4.97 27.02
CA GLU A 246 5.83 -4.21 28.14
C GLU A 246 6.71 -3.04 27.67
N LEU A 247 7.33 -3.17 26.48
CA LEU A 247 8.11 -2.12 25.82
C LEU A 247 7.28 -1.15 24.98
N ASN A 248 5.96 -1.20 25.08
CA ASN A 248 5.02 -0.36 24.34
C ASN A 248 5.21 -0.42 22.81
N VAL A 249 5.46 -1.63 22.26
CA VAL A 249 5.48 -1.86 20.82
C VAL A 249 4.10 -1.64 20.24
N TYR A 250 4.00 -0.93 19.12
CA TYR A 250 2.74 -0.50 18.51
C TYR A 250 1.97 -1.69 17.91
N TRP A 251 2.66 -2.63 17.25
CA TRP A 251 2.15 -3.95 16.87
C TRP A 251 3.28 -4.96 16.64
N LEU A 252 2.94 -6.23 16.65
CA LEU A 252 3.79 -7.33 16.18
C LEU A 252 3.23 -7.92 14.89
N GLU A 253 4.03 -7.91 13.82
CA GLU A 253 3.70 -8.39 12.50
C GLU A 253 4.23 -9.81 12.30
N GLU A 254 3.43 -10.67 11.68
CA GLU A 254 3.76 -12.04 11.24
C GLU A 254 4.61 -12.88 12.23
N PRO A 255 4.18 -13.07 13.48
CA PRO A 255 4.97 -13.82 14.47
C PRO A 255 4.94 -15.35 14.27
N LEU A 256 4.01 -15.87 13.47
CA LEU A 256 3.78 -17.30 13.23
C LEU A 256 3.52 -17.59 11.75
N PRO A 257 3.60 -18.86 11.30
CA PRO A 257 3.31 -19.25 9.93
C PRO A 257 1.93 -18.76 9.46
N ARG A 258 1.87 -18.25 8.22
CA ARG A 258 0.72 -17.57 7.62
C ARG A 258 -0.60 -18.34 7.70
N TYR A 259 -0.56 -19.65 7.54
CA TYR A 259 -1.75 -20.49 7.49
C TYR A 259 -2.04 -21.22 8.80
N ASP A 260 -1.28 -20.90 9.87
CA ASP A 260 -1.55 -21.43 11.22
C ASP A 260 -2.61 -20.56 11.92
N TYR A 261 -3.81 -20.54 11.34
CA TYR A 261 -4.92 -19.69 11.77
C TYR A 261 -5.30 -19.88 13.24
N GLU A 262 -5.28 -21.13 13.72
CA GLU A 262 -5.64 -21.45 15.12
C GLU A 262 -4.67 -20.78 16.10
N ARG A 263 -3.35 -20.92 15.85
CA ARG A 263 -2.34 -20.34 16.73
C ARG A 263 -2.22 -18.84 16.58
N LEU A 264 -2.41 -18.30 15.36
CA LEU A 264 -2.48 -16.84 15.15
C LEU A 264 -3.66 -16.24 15.95
N ALA A 265 -4.84 -16.83 15.86
CA ALA A 265 -6.02 -16.38 16.59
C ALA A 265 -5.86 -16.56 18.12
N GLU A 266 -5.25 -17.66 18.57
CA GLU A 266 -4.95 -17.88 19.99
C GLU A 266 -3.97 -16.83 20.50
N LEU A 267 -2.88 -16.59 19.80
CA LEU A 267 -1.88 -15.59 20.17
C LEU A 267 -2.51 -14.19 20.22
N ASN A 268 -3.25 -13.79 19.19
CA ASN A 268 -3.90 -12.47 19.16
C ASN A 268 -4.85 -12.25 20.34
N ARG A 269 -5.59 -13.28 20.73
CA ARG A 269 -6.52 -13.20 21.89
C ARG A 269 -5.80 -13.04 23.22
N LEU A 270 -4.57 -13.54 23.35
CA LEU A 270 -3.77 -13.47 24.58
C LEU A 270 -3.04 -12.14 24.77
N LEU A 271 -2.94 -11.32 23.72
CA LEU A 271 -2.21 -10.07 23.73
C LEU A 271 -3.14 -8.87 23.86
N ALA A 272 -2.67 -7.82 24.53
CA ALA A 272 -3.27 -6.49 24.50
C ALA A 272 -2.64 -5.63 23.39
N MET A 273 -1.39 -5.94 22.98
CA MET A 273 -0.73 -5.33 21.83
C MET A 273 -1.34 -5.87 20.54
N PRO A 274 -1.66 -5.01 19.54
CA PRO A 274 -2.18 -5.45 18.27
C PRO A 274 -1.25 -6.40 17.51
N MET A 275 -1.82 -7.35 16.79
CA MET A 275 -1.12 -8.16 15.82
C MET A 275 -1.45 -7.71 14.39
N ALA A 276 -0.41 -7.66 13.53
CA ALA A 276 -0.53 -7.30 12.13
C ALA A 276 -0.07 -8.44 11.22
N GLY A 277 -0.53 -8.45 9.96
CA GLY A 277 -0.09 -9.43 8.98
C GLY A 277 -0.97 -9.52 7.75
N ALA A 278 -0.76 -10.58 6.99
CA ALA A 278 -1.47 -10.91 5.76
C ALA A 278 -0.96 -10.19 4.49
N GLU A 279 0.31 -9.77 4.46
CA GLU A 279 0.94 -9.11 3.30
C GLU A 279 0.92 -10.00 2.04
N ALA A 280 1.11 -11.29 2.18
CA ALA A 280 1.15 -12.20 1.06
C ALA A 280 -0.11 -13.10 0.94
N ASN A 281 -1.19 -12.77 1.67
CA ASN A 281 -2.48 -13.41 1.51
C ASN A 281 -3.19 -12.92 0.25
N TRP A 282 -4.00 -13.79 -0.35
CA TRP A 282 -4.59 -13.54 -1.66
C TRP A 282 -6.11 -13.76 -1.67
N GLY A 283 -6.81 -12.79 -2.26
CA GLY A 283 -8.24 -12.87 -2.48
C GLY A 283 -9.09 -12.62 -1.23
N ILE A 284 -10.30 -12.12 -1.44
CA ILE A 284 -11.19 -11.67 -0.35
C ILE A 284 -11.56 -12.80 0.63
N HIS A 285 -11.54 -14.06 0.17
CA HIS A 285 -11.90 -15.19 1.01
C HIS A 285 -10.87 -15.46 2.11
N GLU A 286 -9.56 -15.31 1.82
CA GLU A 286 -8.52 -15.44 2.84
C GLU A 286 -8.62 -14.32 3.87
N PHE A 287 -8.76 -13.06 3.44
CA PHE A 287 -8.92 -11.92 4.35
C PHE A 287 -10.18 -12.04 5.21
N ARG A 288 -11.30 -12.49 4.64
CA ARG A 288 -12.51 -12.77 5.41
C ARG A 288 -12.24 -13.84 6.47
N TRP A 289 -11.57 -14.92 6.11
CA TRP A 289 -11.27 -16.01 7.02
C TRP A 289 -10.38 -15.56 8.19
N LEU A 290 -9.33 -14.78 7.90
CA LEU A 290 -8.45 -14.18 8.92
C LEU A 290 -9.25 -13.32 9.93
N LEU A 291 -10.20 -12.53 9.44
CA LEU A 291 -11.07 -11.72 10.28
C LEU A 291 -12.06 -12.55 11.09
N GLU A 292 -12.70 -13.54 10.50
CA GLU A 292 -13.63 -14.46 11.18
C GLU A 292 -12.94 -15.25 12.30
N GLN A 293 -11.69 -15.67 12.10
CA GLN A 293 -10.91 -16.36 13.13
C GLN A 293 -10.30 -15.39 14.16
N GLY A 294 -10.21 -14.09 13.86
CA GLY A 294 -9.58 -13.10 14.73
C GLY A 294 -8.05 -13.20 14.75
N CYS A 295 -7.43 -13.54 13.62
CA CYS A 295 -5.98 -13.72 13.53
C CYS A 295 -5.19 -12.43 13.69
N PHE A 296 -5.71 -11.30 13.19
CA PHE A 296 -5.01 -10.02 13.19
C PHE A 296 -5.95 -8.86 13.53
N ASP A 297 -5.38 -7.81 14.15
CA ASP A 297 -6.05 -6.53 14.40
C ASP A 297 -5.80 -5.55 13.24
N VAL A 298 -4.68 -5.71 12.53
CA VAL A 298 -4.28 -4.89 11.40
C VAL A 298 -4.03 -5.79 10.20
N LEU A 299 -4.82 -5.64 9.14
CA LEU A 299 -4.60 -6.34 7.88
C LEU A 299 -3.66 -5.52 6.99
N MET A 300 -2.71 -6.19 6.35
CA MET A 300 -1.64 -5.56 5.56
C MET A 300 -1.66 -6.02 4.10
N PRO A 301 -2.71 -5.67 3.31
CA PRO A 301 -2.77 -6.08 1.91
C PRO A 301 -1.62 -5.49 1.09
N GLU A 302 -0.96 -6.30 0.26
CA GLU A 302 0.04 -5.83 -0.72
C GLU A 302 -0.66 -5.27 -1.96
N ILE A 303 -0.73 -3.94 -2.08
CA ILE A 303 -1.42 -3.27 -3.20
C ILE A 303 -0.82 -3.67 -4.54
N GLY A 304 0.51 -3.84 -4.60
CA GLY A 304 1.23 -4.23 -5.81
C GLY A 304 0.92 -5.62 -6.33
N ASP A 305 0.29 -6.45 -5.50
CA ASP A 305 -0.07 -7.83 -5.82
C ASP A 305 -1.59 -8.00 -6.01
N ILE A 306 -2.40 -7.41 -5.12
CA ILE A 306 -3.87 -7.61 -5.16
C ILE A 306 -4.66 -6.40 -5.68
N GLY A 307 -3.98 -5.29 -5.94
CA GLY A 307 -4.53 -4.07 -6.53
C GLY A 307 -5.34 -3.19 -5.61
N PRO A 308 -5.58 -1.93 -6.04
CA PRO A 308 -6.32 -0.95 -5.25
C PRO A 308 -7.76 -1.35 -4.94
N LEU A 309 -8.49 -1.94 -5.89
CA LEU A 309 -9.89 -2.35 -5.69
C LEU A 309 -10.01 -3.39 -4.58
N MET A 310 -9.18 -4.45 -4.64
CA MET A 310 -9.18 -5.50 -3.63
C MET A 310 -8.69 -4.95 -2.28
N SER A 311 -7.64 -4.14 -2.25
CA SER A 311 -7.12 -3.54 -1.02
C SER A 311 -8.14 -2.64 -0.32
N ARG A 312 -8.92 -1.87 -1.07
CA ARG A 312 -10.05 -1.09 -0.55
C ARG A 312 -11.17 -1.98 -0.01
N THR A 313 -11.46 -3.07 -0.70
CA THR A 313 -12.45 -4.06 -0.25
C THR A 313 -12.01 -4.70 1.06
N VAL A 314 -10.74 -5.08 1.19
CA VAL A 314 -10.15 -5.59 2.44
C VAL A 314 -10.27 -4.56 3.56
N GLY A 315 -9.93 -3.28 3.31
CA GLY A 315 -10.05 -2.22 4.30
C GLY A 315 -11.49 -2.00 4.77
N THR A 316 -12.46 -2.05 3.85
CA THR A 316 -13.89 -1.96 4.19
C THR A 316 -14.36 -3.16 5.01
N LEU A 317 -13.93 -4.35 4.63
CA LEU A 317 -14.25 -5.58 5.36
C LEU A 317 -13.62 -5.55 6.77
N ALA A 318 -12.36 -5.13 6.90
CA ALA A 318 -11.69 -4.96 8.19
C ALA A 318 -12.47 -4.00 9.12
N ALA A 319 -12.94 -2.86 8.58
CA ALA A 319 -13.76 -1.91 9.33
C ALA A 319 -15.06 -2.54 9.88
N ALA A 320 -15.71 -3.43 9.12
CA ALA A 320 -16.91 -4.14 9.58
C ALA A 320 -16.64 -5.08 10.79
N TYR A 321 -15.39 -5.49 10.98
CA TYR A 321 -14.93 -6.28 12.13
C TYR A 321 -14.23 -5.43 13.21
N ASN A 322 -14.30 -4.09 13.13
CA ASN A 322 -13.55 -3.15 13.97
C ASN A 322 -12.04 -3.39 13.95
N ARG A 323 -11.53 -3.74 12.76
CA ARG A 323 -10.09 -3.97 12.52
C ARG A 323 -9.52 -2.86 11.63
N GLN A 324 -8.22 -2.71 11.70
CA GLN A 324 -7.47 -1.71 10.94
C GLN A 324 -6.92 -2.27 9.64
N VAL A 325 -6.51 -1.37 8.76
CA VAL A 325 -5.76 -1.70 7.54
C VAL A 325 -4.54 -0.80 7.43
N SER A 326 -3.39 -1.40 7.13
CA SER A 326 -2.15 -0.71 6.82
C SER A 326 -1.49 -1.47 5.67
N PRO A 327 -1.51 -0.98 4.44
CA PRO A 327 -0.99 -1.74 3.31
C PRO A 327 0.51 -1.98 3.47
N HIS A 328 0.94 -3.20 3.12
CA HIS A 328 2.35 -3.53 3.01
C HIS A 328 3.01 -2.67 1.93
N SER A 329 4.22 -2.22 2.18
CA SER A 329 5.01 -1.47 1.22
C SER A 329 5.69 -2.39 0.23
N ALA A 330 5.41 -2.19 -1.03
CA ALA A 330 6.14 -2.83 -2.11
C ALA A 330 7.65 -2.56 -2.01
N PRO A 331 8.48 -3.44 -2.61
CA PRO A 331 9.91 -3.19 -2.76
C PRO A 331 10.20 -1.78 -3.29
N PHE A 332 11.36 -1.26 -2.95
CA PHE A 332 11.79 0.12 -3.20
C PHE A 332 11.60 0.57 -4.66
N GLU A 333 11.68 -0.33 -5.64
CA GLU A 333 11.48 -0.05 -7.06
C GLU A 333 10.02 0.19 -7.46
N ARG A 334 9.05 -0.25 -6.68
CA ARG A 334 7.61 -0.12 -7.00
C ARG A 334 7.01 1.20 -6.49
N ARG A 335 7.64 2.32 -6.81
CA ARG A 335 7.32 3.67 -6.26
C ARG A 335 5.87 4.10 -6.48
N LEU A 336 5.25 3.75 -7.61
CA LEU A 336 3.85 4.07 -7.87
C LEU A 336 2.89 3.28 -6.96
N VAL A 337 3.29 2.08 -6.49
CA VAL A 337 2.53 1.33 -5.48
C VAL A 337 2.51 2.10 -4.16
N ASN A 338 3.68 2.65 -3.75
CA ASN A 338 3.79 3.44 -2.53
C ASN A 338 2.95 4.72 -2.59
N ILE A 339 2.97 5.41 -3.74
CA ILE A 339 2.08 6.56 -3.97
C ILE A 339 0.60 6.16 -3.88
N CYS A 340 0.23 5.03 -4.49
CA CYS A 340 -1.12 4.48 -4.39
C CYS A 340 -1.50 4.14 -2.94
N GLY A 341 -0.56 3.61 -2.15
CA GLY A 341 -0.71 3.33 -0.71
C GLY A 341 -1.03 4.58 0.11
N ILE A 342 -0.36 5.71 -0.18
CA ILE A 342 -0.68 7.01 0.43
C ILE A 342 -2.15 7.37 0.19
N HIS A 343 -2.63 7.27 -1.06
CA HIS A 343 -4.02 7.56 -1.40
C HIS A 343 -4.98 6.57 -0.73
N LEU A 344 -4.62 5.29 -0.67
CA LEU A 344 -5.44 4.27 -0.03
C LEU A 344 -5.67 4.63 1.44
N ILE A 345 -4.61 4.83 2.21
CA ILE A 345 -4.70 5.15 3.64
C ILE A 345 -5.41 6.48 3.88
N ALA A 346 -5.19 7.49 3.05
CA ALA A 346 -5.92 8.75 3.13
C ALA A 346 -7.43 8.60 2.91
N SER A 347 -7.86 7.55 2.20
CA SER A 347 -9.27 7.25 1.94
C SER A 347 -9.92 6.33 2.96
N MET A 348 -9.14 5.64 3.82
CA MET A 348 -9.61 4.62 4.75
C MET A 348 -9.70 5.18 6.19
N PRO A 349 -10.91 5.33 6.79
CA PRO A 349 -11.03 5.81 8.17
C PRO A 349 -10.32 4.93 9.20
N ASN A 350 -10.22 3.63 8.94
CA ASN A 350 -9.54 2.62 9.76
C ASN A 350 -8.08 2.37 9.37
N GLY A 351 -7.49 3.21 8.52
CA GLY A 351 -6.07 3.15 8.15
C GLY A 351 -5.25 4.14 8.98
N PRO A 352 -4.55 3.72 10.04
CA PRO A 352 -3.87 4.65 10.93
C PRO A 352 -2.55 5.16 10.36
N ILE A 353 -1.81 4.31 9.67
CA ILE A 353 -0.40 4.52 9.32
C ILE A 353 -0.07 3.77 8.02
N THR A 354 0.99 4.19 7.30
CA THR A 354 1.42 3.57 6.05
C THR A 354 2.92 3.24 6.06
N GLU A 355 3.28 2.15 5.42
CA GLU A 355 4.64 1.64 5.36
C GLU A 355 5.46 2.27 4.23
N PHE A 356 6.75 2.54 4.51
CA PHE A 356 7.75 2.76 3.48
C PHE A 356 9.05 2.08 3.86
N ILE A 357 9.64 1.33 2.94
CA ILE A 357 11.03 0.88 3.10
C ILE A 357 11.90 2.14 3.08
N HIS A 358 12.48 2.45 4.25
CA HIS A 358 13.32 3.61 4.44
C HIS A 358 14.41 3.31 5.46
N GLU A 359 15.58 2.98 4.96
CA GLU A 359 16.77 2.59 5.73
C GLU A 359 18.01 3.33 5.18
N PRO A 360 18.12 4.65 5.49
CA PRO A 360 19.25 5.44 5.02
C PRO A 360 20.58 4.96 5.63
N PRO A 361 21.71 5.13 4.92
CA PRO A 361 21.83 5.84 3.66
C PRO A 361 21.54 5.01 2.41
N HIS A 362 21.25 3.70 2.53
CA HIS A 362 21.12 2.82 1.37
C HIS A 362 19.74 2.92 0.70
N ALA A 363 18.67 2.73 1.47
CA ALA A 363 17.30 2.73 0.97
C ALA A 363 16.54 3.96 1.48
N ASP A 364 16.79 5.13 0.90
CA ASP A 364 16.05 6.35 1.20
C ASP A 364 14.87 6.50 0.24
N ILE A 365 13.64 6.43 0.75
CA ILE A 365 12.42 6.54 -0.06
C ILE A 365 12.32 7.89 -0.77
N PHE A 366 12.78 8.97 -0.14
CA PHE A 366 12.73 10.32 -0.74
C PHE A 366 13.72 10.47 -1.88
N GLU A 367 14.90 9.85 -1.79
CA GLU A 367 15.81 9.73 -2.94
C GLU A 367 15.19 8.89 -4.05
N GLY A 368 14.51 7.79 -3.69
CA GLY A 368 13.76 6.99 -4.64
C GLY A 368 12.69 7.77 -5.40
N TRP A 369 12.08 8.75 -4.77
CA TRP A 369 11.05 9.60 -5.38
C TRP A 369 11.59 10.78 -6.19
N GLN A 370 12.91 11.00 -6.25
CA GLN A 370 13.52 12.03 -7.14
C GLN A 370 13.25 11.79 -8.64
N VAL A 371 12.72 10.65 -9.01
CA VAL A 371 12.22 10.37 -10.36
C VAL A 371 10.98 11.19 -10.72
N PHE A 372 10.29 11.78 -9.74
CA PHE A 372 9.12 12.63 -9.94
C PHE A 372 9.49 14.11 -9.99
N GLU A 373 8.70 14.92 -10.73
CA GLU A 373 8.85 16.39 -10.75
C GLU A 373 8.53 17.03 -9.40
N ASN A 374 7.48 16.51 -8.72
CA ASN A 374 7.01 16.98 -7.43
C ASN A 374 6.83 15.79 -6.48
N PRO A 375 7.91 15.26 -5.91
CA PRO A 375 7.82 14.11 -5.03
C PRO A 375 7.12 14.45 -3.70
N PRO A 376 6.43 13.51 -3.07
CA PRO A 376 6.00 13.68 -1.69
C PRO A 376 7.20 13.86 -0.75
N VAL A 377 6.99 14.61 0.33
CA VAL A 377 8.00 14.87 1.35
C VAL A 377 7.43 14.64 2.73
N LEU A 378 8.30 14.34 3.69
CA LEU A 378 7.96 14.34 5.11
C LEU A 378 7.84 15.79 5.59
N GLU A 379 6.70 16.16 6.13
CA GLU A 379 6.48 17.50 6.66
C GLU A 379 6.94 17.60 8.14
N ALA A 380 7.07 18.79 8.65
CA ALA A 380 7.56 19.05 10.01
C ALA A 380 6.73 18.37 11.12
N ASP A 381 5.47 18.04 10.83
CA ASP A 381 4.58 17.29 11.75
C ASP A 381 4.79 15.76 11.70
N GLY A 382 5.74 15.29 10.89
CA GLY A 382 6.05 13.87 10.71
C GLY A 382 5.07 13.15 9.80
N GLN A 383 4.24 13.86 9.04
CA GLN A 383 3.30 13.29 8.10
C GLN A 383 3.71 13.53 6.65
N ILE A 384 3.22 12.72 5.73
CA ILE A 384 3.37 12.92 4.29
C ILE A 384 2.06 13.48 3.76
N LYS A 385 2.16 14.61 3.02
CA LYS A 385 1.03 15.18 2.32
C LYS A 385 0.65 14.31 1.12
N VAL A 386 -0.64 13.96 1.03
CA VAL A 386 -1.17 13.20 -0.10
C VAL A 386 -1.00 14.02 -1.39
N PRO A 387 -0.50 13.46 -2.49
CA PRO A 387 -0.43 14.18 -3.78
C PRO A 387 -1.80 14.71 -4.20
N GLN A 388 -1.88 16.00 -4.53
CA GLN A 388 -3.15 16.70 -4.77
C GLN A 388 -3.54 16.79 -6.27
N GLY A 389 -2.65 16.39 -7.16
CA GLY A 389 -2.96 16.35 -8.60
C GLY A 389 -3.96 15.24 -8.96
N PRO A 390 -4.59 15.30 -10.14
CA PRO A 390 -5.47 14.25 -10.63
C PRO A 390 -4.77 12.88 -10.71
N GLY A 391 -5.49 11.82 -10.42
CA GLY A 391 -4.96 10.47 -10.39
C GLY A 391 -4.04 10.24 -9.19
N LEU A 392 -2.89 9.64 -9.44
CA LEU A 392 -1.81 9.47 -8.45
C LEU A 392 -1.17 10.81 -8.05
N GLY A 393 -1.42 11.88 -8.81
CA GLY A 393 -0.94 13.22 -8.49
C GLY A 393 0.56 13.44 -8.63
N VAL A 394 1.28 12.49 -9.24
CA VAL A 394 2.72 12.56 -9.52
C VAL A 394 2.98 12.52 -11.03
N LYS A 395 4.12 13.09 -11.45
CA LYS A 395 4.60 13.05 -12.83
C LYS A 395 6.06 12.68 -12.83
N PHE A 396 6.46 11.81 -13.75
CA PHE A 396 7.88 11.53 -13.95
C PHE A 396 8.58 12.73 -14.57
N ARG A 397 9.83 12.93 -14.20
CA ARG A 397 10.71 13.90 -14.83
C ARG A 397 10.91 13.53 -16.29
N PRO A 398 10.64 14.45 -17.26
CA PRO A 398 10.69 14.14 -18.70
C PRO A 398 12.08 13.70 -19.19
N ASP A 399 13.15 14.23 -18.58
CA ASP A 399 14.54 13.90 -18.91
C ASP A 399 14.93 12.46 -18.56
N LEU A 400 14.14 11.79 -17.73
CA LEU A 400 14.34 10.39 -17.31
C LEU A 400 13.53 9.38 -18.12
N ILE A 401 12.60 9.84 -18.97
CA ILE A 401 11.74 8.95 -19.73
C ILE A 401 12.47 8.47 -21.00
N GLU A 402 12.43 7.16 -21.23
CA GLU A 402 12.84 6.52 -22.48
C GLU A 402 11.69 5.69 -23.03
N GLU A 403 11.49 5.72 -24.34
CA GLU A 403 10.61 4.78 -25.02
C GLU A 403 11.18 3.36 -24.88
N PHE A 404 10.28 2.38 -24.71
CA PHE A 404 10.67 0.99 -24.43
C PHE A 404 10.68 0.19 -25.73
#